data_bb046a1c2fe00b12ed107d937c4134f6
#
_entry.id   bb046a1c2fe00b12ed107d937c4134f6
#
_cell.length_a   1.000
_cell.length_b   1.000
_cell.length_c   1.000
_cell.angle_alpha   90.00
_cell.angle_beta   90.00
_cell.angle_gamma   90.00
#
_symmetry.space_group_name_H-M   'P 1'
#
loop_
_entity.id
_entity.type
_entity.pdbx_description
1 polymer ?
#
loop_
_entity_poly.entity_id
_entity_poly.type
_entity_poly.pdbx_seq_one_letter_code
_entity_poly.pdbx_strand_id
1 'polypeptide(L)'
;MSRDLFCPTGRIYRGNLHGHCTHSDGRNEAAEVVRLYREAGYDFTCLSDHYWTDPRYSAETVCDSSGLDSDDFITIISAELHCHGTLYDQAGLWHILANGLPLDFPIASATETGPELVSRAVAAGAFVSIPHPEWYAMTTEEARSLAEAGAHAVEAYNHSSALDAGRGGGIATIDQLANEGFRTGIIATDDSHD
;
A
#
# COMPACT_ATOMS: atom_id res chain seq x y z
N MET A 1 22.41 11.93 18.43
CA MET A 1 21.62 13.07 17.95
C MET A 1 20.16 12.74 18.20
N SER A 2 19.45 13.52 18.99
CA SER A 2 18.00 13.39 19.13
C SER A 2 17.39 13.78 17.78
N ARG A 3 16.67 12.86 17.14
CA ARG A 3 15.83 13.20 15.98
C ARG A 3 14.48 13.61 16.55
N ASP A 4 14.10 14.86 16.33
CA ASP A 4 12.71 15.24 16.56
C ASP A 4 11.86 14.41 15.61
N LEU A 5 11.00 13.55 16.16
CA LEU A 5 10.10 12.68 15.41
C LEU A 5 9.00 13.46 14.71
N PHE A 6 8.71 14.67 15.18
CA PHE A 6 7.70 15.55 14.61
C PHE A 6 8.32 16.94 14.39
N CYS A 7 8.00 17.54 13.23
CA CYS A 7 8.38 18.92 12.98
C CYS A 7 7.48 19.87 13.81
N PRO A 8 8.01 20.58 14.82
CA PRO A 8 7.18 21.39 15.71
C PRO A 8 6.57 22.61 15.03
N THR A 9 7.05 22.97 13.83
CA THR A 9 6.57 24.11 13.03
C THR A 9 5.85 23.71 11.75
N GLY A 10 5.72 22.41 11.48
CA GLY A 10 5.05 21.89 10.30
C GLY A 10 3.53 21.79 10.47
N ARG A 11 2.82 21.73 9.34
CA ARG A 11 1.42 21.34 9.31
C ARG A 11 1.35 19.81 9.37
N ILE A 12 0.41 19.28 10.14
CA ILE A 12 0.08 17.85 10.14
C ILE A 12 -1.02 17.65 9.12
N TYR A 13 -0.83 16.68 8.22
CA TYR A 13 -1.81 16.28 7.23
C TYR A 13 -2.40 14.93 7.62
N ARG A 14 -3.70 14.77 7.40
CA ARG A 14 -4.42 13.52 7.59
C ARG A 14 -4.66 12.88 6.23
N GLY A 15 -4.16 11.67 6.03
CA GLY A 15 -4.30 10.96 4.77
C GLY A 15 -4.53 9.48 4.94
N ASN A 16 -5.11 8.84 3.92
CA ASN A 16 -5.16 7.40 3.79
C ASN A 16 -4.23 6.96 2.64
N LEU A 17 -3.42 5.94 2.90
CA LEU A 17 -2.41 5.46 1.95
C LEU A 17 -2.84 4.18 1.22
N HIS A 18 -3.98 3.56 1.61
CA HIS A 18 -4.47 2.30 1.05
C HIS A 18 -5.99 2.33 0.92
N GLY A 19 -6.48 2.28 -0.30
CA GLY A 19 -7.92 2.26 -0.59
C GLY A 19 -8.19 1.94 -2.05
N HIS A 20 -9.39 1.40 -2.32
CA HIS A 20 -9.82 0.88 -3.60
C HIS A 20 -11.06 1.62 -4.11
N CYS A 21 -11.25 1.58 -5.40
CA CYS A 21 -12.44 2.08 -6.07
C CYS A 21 -12.93 1.09 -7.14
N THR A 22 -13.92 1.46 -7.94
CA THR A 22 -14.43 0.59 -9.03
C THR A 22 -13.43 0.36 -10.16
N HIS A 23 -12.23 0.92 -10.09
CA HIS A 23 -11.15 0.59 -11.01
C HIS A 23 -10.68 -0.86 -10.82
N SER A 24 -10.73 -1.38 -9.58
CA SER A 24 -10.55 -2.79 -9.26
C SER A 24 -11.81 -3.39 -8.64
N ASP A 25 -11.84 -3.64 -7.35
CA ASP A 25 -12.93 -4.32 -6.65
C ASP A 25 -13.61 -3.50 -5.55
N GLY A 26 -13.26 -2.22 -5.44
CA GLY A 26 -13.99 -1.28 -4.60
C GLY A 26 -15.40 -1.03 -5.15
N ARG A 27 -16.33 -0.62 -4.30
CA ARG A 27 -17.75 -0.42 -4.64
C ARG A 27 -18.06 0.97 -5.17
N ASN A 28 -17.26 1.95 -4.78
CA ASN A 28 -17.48 3.35 -5.13
C ASN A 28 -16.56 3.79 -6.28
N GLU A 29 -17.07 4.65 -7.16
CA GLU A 29 -16.27 5.31 -8.17
C GLU A 29 -15.16 6.16 -7.52
N ALA A 30 -14.02 6.32 -8.18
CA ALA A 30 -12.89 7.08 -7.68
C ALA A 30 -13.26 8.48 -7.15
N ALA A 31 -14.11 9.22 -7.87
CA ALA A 31 -14.59 10.52 -7.45
C ALA A 31 -15.43 10.49 -6.17
N GLU A 32 -16.19 9.43 -5.96
CA GLU A 32 -16.99 9.25 -4.74
C GLU A 32 -16.10 8.91 -3.54
N VAL A 33 -15.10 8.06 -3.70
CA VAL A 33 -14.09 7.77 -2.67
C VAL A 33 -13.40 9.06 -2.22
N VAL A 34 -12.94 9.86 -3.19
CA VAL A 34 -12.30 11.18 -2.91
C VAL A 34 -13.25 12.11 -2.16
N ARG A 35 -14.52 12.18 -2.58
CA ARG A 35 -15.54 13.00 -1.89
C ARG A 35 -15.72 12.58 -0.44
N LEU A 36 -15.81 11.29 -0.18
CA LEU A 36 -16.02 10.73 1.16
C LEU A 36 -14.84 11.04 2.10
N TYR A 37 -13.60 10.83 1.65
CA TYR A 37 -12.41 11.15 2.43
C TYR A 37 -12.30 12.67 2.73
N ARG A 38 -12.58 13.51 1.71
CA ARG A 38 -12.57 14.95 1.88
C ARG A 38 -13.62 15.40 2.90
N GLU A 39 -14.86 14.90 2.81
CA GLU A 39 -15.94 15.20 3.78
C GLU A 39 -15.63 14.69 5.19
N ALA A 40 -14.87 13.59 5.32
CA ALA A 40 -14.37 13.08 6.59
C ALA A 40 -13.19 13.89 7.16
N GLY A 41 -12.78 14.97 6.48
CA GLY A 41 -11.74 15.90 6.92
C GLY A 41 -10.32 15.38 6.72
N TYR A 42 -10.10 14.52 5.72
CA TYR A 42 -8.76 14.16 5.26
C TYR A 42 -8.21 15.26 4.34
N ASP A 43 -6.89 15.35 4.27
CA ASP A 43 -6.17 16.25 3.37
C ASP A 43 -5.78 15.56 2.06
N PHE A 44 -5.65 14.21 2.06
CA PHE A 44 -5.32 13.43 0.88
C PHE A 44 -5.77 11.96 1.00
N THR A 45 -5.86 11.28 -0.15
CA THR A 45 -6.01 9.83 -0.22
C THR A 45 -5.22 9.22 -1.38
N CYS A 46 -4.89 7.94 -1.23
CA CYS A 46 -4.33 7.12 -2.29
C CYS A 46 -5.42 6.18 -2.80
N LEU A 47 -5.65 6.17 -4.10
CA LEU A 47 -6.42 5.12 -4.77
C LEU A 47 -5.42 4.08 -5.23
N SER A 48 -5.30 3.02 -4.46
CA SER A 48 -4.30 1.97 -4.64
C SER A 48 -4.94 0.66 -5.11
N ASP A 49 -5.80 0.79 -6.11
CA ASP A 49 -6.51 -0.34 -6.72
C ASP A 49 -5.58 -1.52 -7.03
N HIS A 50 -6.09 -2.73 -6.90
CA HIS A 50 -5.35 -3.95 -7.22
C HIS A 50 -4.85 -3.92 -8.65
N TYR A 51 -3.53 -4.02 -8.84
CA TYR A 51 -2.86 -3.97 -10.12
C TYR A 51 -2.28 -5.32 -10.48
N TRP A 52 -3.04 -6.09 -11.25
CA TRP A 52 -2.72 -7.46 -11.62
C TRP A 52 -3.52 -7.92 -12.85
N THR A 53 -3.25 -9.12 -13.34
CA THR A 53 -3.89 -9.71 -14.52
C THR A 53 -5.15 -10.54 -14.21
N ASP A 54 -5.61 -10.58 -12.96
CA ASP A 54 -6.84 -11.30 -12.61
C ASP A 54 -8.08 -10.38 -12.70
N PRO A 55 -8.90 -10.51 -13.75
CA PRO A 55 -10.02 -9.60 -13.99
C PRO A 55 -11.16 -9.72 -12.97
N ARG A 56 -11.07 -10.66 -12.02
CA ARG A 56 -12.10 -10.85 -11.00
C ARG A 56 -12.06 -9.78 -9.92
N TYR A 57 -10.89 -9.19 -9.67
CA TYR A 57 -10.69 -8.23 -8.58
C TYR A 57 -9.63 -7.17 -8.88
N SER A 58 -8.95 -7.22 -10.03
CA SER A 58 -7.86 -6.31 -10.34
C SER A 58 -7.99 -5.68 -11.72
N ALA A 59 -7.25 -4.59 -11.93
CA ALA A 59 -7.09 -3.91 -13.20
C ALA A 59 -5.68 -4.12 -13.77
N GLU A 60 -5.54 -3.99 -15.09
CA GLU A 60 -4.25 -4.06 -15.79
C GLU A 60 -3.65 -2.66 -16.05
N THR A 61 -4.19 -1.63 -15.41
CA THR A 61 -3.71 -0.25 -15.46
C THR A 61 -3.73 0.36 -14.08
N VAL A 62 -2.82 1.30 -13.81
CA VAL A 62 -2.84 2.12 -12.61
C VAL A 62 -4.03 3.08 -12.68
N CYS A 63 -4.74 3.27 -11.57
CA CYS A 63 -5.87 4.21 -11.49
C CYS A 63 -5.37 5.66 -11.66
N ASP A 64 -5.86 6.35 -12.70
CA ASP A 64 -5.57 7.77 -12.87
C ASP A 64 -6.49 8.64 -12.03
N SER A 65 -6.01 9.07 -10.89
CA SER A 65 -6.70 9.99 -9.98
C SER A 65 -6.31 11.45 -10.16
N SER A 66 -5.42 11.78 -11.08
CA SER A 66 -4.83 13.12 -11.22
C SER A 66 -5.85 14.24 -11.48
N GLY A 67 -7.02 13.91 -12.03
CA GLY A 67 -8.11 14.87 -12.26
C GLY A 67 -9.05 15.10 -11.08
N LEU A 68 -8.80 14.47 -9.92
CA LEU A 68 -9.67 14.52 -8.75
C LEU A 68 -9.13 15.44 -7.64
N ASP A 69 -8.01 16.07 -7.87
CA ASP A 69 -7.42 17.05 -6.96
C ASP A 69 -8.27 18.32 -6.85
N SER A 70 -8.19 18.98 -5.70
CA SER A 70 -8.76 20.29 -5.45
C SER A 70 -7.81 21.16 -4.64
N ASP A 71 -8.18 22.44 -4.39
CA ASP A 71 -7.33 23.38 -3.64
C ASP A 71 -7.02 22.91 -2.19
N ASP A 72 -7.86 22.04 -1.64
CA ASP A 72 -7.82 21.59 -0.26
C ASP A 72 -7.68 20.07 -0.10
N PHE A 73 -7.60 19.30 -1.19
CA PHE A 73 -7.48 17.84 -1.18
C PHE A 73 -6.62 17.33 -2.32
N ILE A 74 -5.76 16.37 -2.04
CA ILE A 74 -4.83 15.78 -3.00
C ILE A 74 -5.11 14.28 -3.14
N THR A 75 -5.04 13.77 -4.36
CA THR A 75 -4.95 12.34 -4.65
C THR A 75 -3.52 11.96 -5.02
N ILE A 76 -3.08 10.78 -4.60
CA ILE A 76 -1.77 10.25 -4.94
C ILE A 76 -1.97 9.01 -5.79
N ILE A 77 -1.47 9.04 -7.03
CA ILE A 77 -1.49 7.88 -7.93
C ILE A 77 -0.77 6.71 -7.27
N SER A 78 -1.46 5.60 -7.13
CA SER A 78 -1.01 4.48 -6.32
C SER A 78 -1.52 3.16 -6.90
N ALA A 79 -0.96 2.06 -6.43
CA ALA A 79 -1.50 0.73 -6.70
C ALA A 79 -1.11 -0.24 -5.59
N GLU A 80 -1.96 -1.23 -5.36
CA GLU A 80 -1.58 -2.45 -4.67
C GLU A 80 -1.11 -3.45 -5.73
N LEU A 81 0.21 -3.60 -5.81
CA LEU A 81 0.88 -4.43 -6.81
C LEU A 81 0.87 -5.89 -6.39
N HIS A 82 0.67 -6.77 -7.37
CA HIS A 82 0.72 -8.21 -7.15
C HIS A 82 1.68 -8.91 -8.09
N CYS A 83 2.26 -10.00 -7.61
CA CYS A 83 2.94 -11.01 -8.41
C CYS A 83 2.83 -12.38 -7.74
N HIS A 84 3.03 -13.45 -8.52
CA HIS A 84 2.87 -14.82 -8.02
C HIS A 84 3.96 -15.26 -7.05
N GLY A 85 3.60 -16.21 -6.20
CA GLY A 85 4.53 -17.05 -5.46
C GLY A 85 5.15 -16.36 -4.26
N THR A 86 4.49 -16.43 -3.13
CA THR A 86 5.16 -16.19 -1.84
C THR A 86 6.13 -17.33 -1.52
N LEU A 87 6.99 -17.17 -0.51
CA LEU A 87 7.96 -18.20 -0.11
C LEU A 87 7.28 -19.50 0.37
N TYR A 88 6.06 -19.39 0.91
CA TYR A 88 5.32 -20.52 1.48
C TYR A 88 4.16 -21.00 0.63
N ASP A 89 3.63 -20.15 -0.22
CA ASP A 89 2.50 -20.48 -1.07
C ASP A 89 2.81 -20.14 -2.52
N GLN A 90 3.10 -21.15 -3.32
CA GLN A 90 3.38 -20.98 -4.76
C GLN A 90 2.14 -20.53 -5.55
N ALA A 91 0.94 -20.75 -5.02
CA ALA A 91 -0.31 -20.27 -5.56
C ALA A 91 -0.72 -18.91 -4.96
N GLY A 92 -0.02 -18.46 -3.92
CA GLY A 92 -0.26 -17.17 -3.28
C GLY A 92 0.18 -15.99 -4.13
N LEU A 93 -0.23 -14.82 -3.70
CA LEU A 93 0.17 -13.56 -4.30
C LEU A 93 0.93 -12.71 -3.28
N TRP A 94 1.96 -12.04 -3.76
CA TRP A 94 2.50 -10.90 -3.03
C TRP A 94 1.53 -9.73 -3.12
N HIS A 95 1.39 -9.02 -2.01
CA HIS A 95 0.70 -7.75 -1.91
C HIS A 95 1.74 -6.68 -1.58
N ILE A 96 1.84 -5.65 -2.39
CA ILE A 96 2.85 -4.60 -2.27
C ILE A 96 2.17 -3.26 -2.53
N LEU A 97 2.05 -2.45 -1.50
CA LEU A 97 1.45 -1.13 -1.62
C LEU A 97 2.50 -0.13 -2.14
N ALA A 98 2.20 0.53 -3.25
CA ALA A 98 3.09 1.50 -3.88
C ALA A 98 2.37 2.84 -4.12
N ASN A 99 2.78 3.88 -3.40
CA ASN A 99 2.20 5.21 -3.47
C ASN A 99 3.14 6.16 -4.26
N GLY A 100 2.59 6.94 -5.18
CA GLY A 100 3.36 7.82 -6.05
C GLY A 100 3.96 7.10 -7.27
N LEU A 101 3.24 6.13 -7.83
CA LEU A 101 3.63 5.44 -9.06
C LEU A 101 3.41 6.33 -10.29
N PRO A 102 4.23 6.19 -11.35
CA PRO A 102 3.87 6.71 -12.66
C PRO A 102 2.72 5.90 -13.28
N LEU A 103 1.86 6.54 -14.06
CA LEU A 103 0.71 5.90 -14.70
C LEU A 103 1.09 4.78 -15.68
N ASP A 104 2.28 4.86 -16.26
CA ASP A 104 2.83 3.88 -17.18
C ASP A 104 3.70 2.81 -16.50
N PHE A 105 3.60 2.69 -15.16
CA PHE A 105 4.31 1.65 -14.43
C PHE A 105 3.92 0.27 -14.98
N PRO A 106 4.88 -0.57 -15.41
CA PRO A 106 4.54 -1.84 -16.05
C PRO A 106 3.98 -2.85 -15.06
N ILE A 107 2.95 -3.58 -15.48
CA ILE A 107 2.43 -4.72 -14.71
C ILE A 107 3.52 -5.76 -14.44
N ALA A 108 3.41 -6.49 -13.34
CA ALA A 108 4.38 -7.53 -13.00
C ALA A 108 4.42 -8.65 -14.04
N SER A 109 5.62 -9.09 -14.38
CA SER A 109 5.80 -10.22 -15.29
C SER A 109 5.46 -11.54 -14.60
N ALA A 110 5.19 -12.58 -15.37
CA ALA A 110 4.83 -13.90 -14.84
C ALA A 110 5.93 -14.56 -13.99
N THR A 111 7.16 -14.07 -14.07
CA THR A 111 8.32 -14.61 -13.35
C THR A 111 8.90 -13.64 -12.33
N GLU A 112 8.33 -12.45 -12.22
CA GLU A 112 8.80 -11.43 -11.26
C GLU A 112 8.48 -11.84 -9.83
N THR A 113 9.45 -11.71 -8.96
CA THR A 113 9.30 -11.99 -7.53
C THR A 113 8.86 -10.74 -6.75
N GLY A 114 8.29 -10.92 -5.55
CA GLY A 114 7.92 -9.80 -4.69
C GLY A 114 9.07 -8.82 -4.42
N PRO A 115 10.27 -9.27 -4.03
CA PRO A 115 11.43 -8.38 -3.85
C PRO A 115 11.85 -7.62 -5.13
N GLU A 116 11.79 -8.25 -6.31
CA GLU A 116 12.08 -7.56 -7.58
C GLU A 116 11.04 -6.47 -7.87
N LEU A 117 9.76 -6.78 -7.63
CA LEU A 117 8.67 -5.82 -7.82
C LEU A 117 8.80 -4.62 -6.85
N VAL A 118 9.14 -4.86 -5.57
CA VAL A 118 9.47 -3.78 -4.61
C VAL A 118 10.61 -2.93 -5.13
N SER A 119 11.74 -3.54 -5.52
CA SER A 119 12.91 -2.81 -6.01
C SER A 119 12.56 -1.96 -7.24
N ARG A 120 11.73 -2.47 -8.15
CA ARG A 120 11.29 -1.77 -9.35
C ARG A 120 10.36 -0.59 -9.01
N ALA A 121 9.43 -0.76 -8.07
CA ALA A 121 8.55 0.31 -7.62
C ALA A 121 9.33 1.43 -6.89
N VAL A 122 10.29 1.06 -6.05
CA VAL A 122 11.21 2.02 -5.39
C VAL A 122 12.04 2.78 -6.43
N ALA A 123 12.57 2.08 -7.43
CA ALA A 123 13.34 2.71 -8.51
C ALA A 123 12.50 3.68 -9.37
N ALA A 124 11.18 3.44 -9.48
CA ALA A 124 10.23 4.33 -10.12
C ALA A 124 9.87 5.57 -9.27
N GLY A 125 10.35 5.64 -8.03
CA GLY A 125 10.14 6.76 -7.11
C GLY A 125 8.97 6.59 -6.15
N ALA A 126 8.31 5.43 -6.13
CA ALA A 126 7.20 5.19 -5.23
C ALA A 126 7.64 5.02 -3.76
N PHE A 127 6.78 5.46 -2.85
CA PHE A 127 6.84 5.06 -1.45
C PHE A 127 6.19 3.67 -1.32
N VAL A 128 6.99 2.66 -1.02
CA VAL A 128 6.55 1.26 -0.98
C VAL A 128 6.34 0.80 0.45
N SER A 129 5.21 0.15 0.71
CA SER A 129 4.88 -0.41 2.03
C SER A 129 4.48 -1.88 1.93
N ILE A 130 4.67 -2.60 3.04
CA ILE A 130 4.19 -3.96 3.24
C ILE A 130 2.78 -3.85 3.82
N PRO A 131 1.72 -4.17 3.05
CA PRO A 131 0.34 -4.07 3.53
C PRO A 131 -0.07 -5.29 4.35
N HIS A 132 -1.00 -5.11 5.27
CA HIS A 132 -1.72 -6.14 6.05
C HIS A 132 -0.97 -7.48 6.25
N PRO A 133 0.24 -7.52 6.85
CA PRO A 133 1.06 -8.74 6.89
C PRO A 133 0.40 -9.92 7.62
N GLU A 134 -0.50 -9.66 8.59
CA GLU A 134 -1.24 -10.73 9.27
C GLU A 134 -2.35 -11.33 8.39
N TRP A 135 -2.88 -10.57 7.43
CA TRP A 135 -4.00 -11.03 6.60
C TRP A 135 -3.65 -12.31 5.85
N TYR A 136 -2.48 -12.36 5.23
CA TYR A 136 -2.00 -13.54 4.50
C TYR A 136 -0.87 -14.30 5.21
N ALA A 137 -0.74 -14.08 6.53
CA ALA A 137 0.21 -14.78 7.39
C ALA A 137 1.67 -14.67 6.89
N MET A 138 2.08 -13.45 6.53
CA MET A 138 3.45 -13.16 6.08
C MET A 138 4.46 -13.67 7.10
N THR A 139 5.47 -14.35 6.62
CA THR A 139 6.56 -14.84 7.45
C THR A 139 7.64 -13.79 7.65
N THR A 140 8.50 -14.00 8.63
CA THR A 140 9.65 -13.11 8.89
C THR A 140 10.59 -13.05 7.68
N GLU A 141 10.83 -14.18 7.02
CA GLU A 141 11.68 -14.23 5.81
C GLU A 141 11.10 -13.44 4.65
N GLU A 142 9.79 -13.52 4.44
CA GLU A 142 9.09 -12.74 3.42
C GLU A 142 9.20 -11.25 3.72
N ALA A 143 8.85 -10.83 4.94
CA ALA A 143 8.97 -9.43 5.36
C ALA A 143 10.40 -8.90 5.22
N ARG A 144 11.40 -9.69 5.63
CA ARG A 144 12.82 -9.35 5.49
C ARG A 144 13.19 -9.15 4.03
N SER A 145 12.78 -10.06 3.14
CA SER A 145 13.10 -9.97 1.71
C SER A 145 12.55 -8.69 1.07
N LEU A 146 11.35 -8.25 1.46
CA LEU A 146 10.78 -6.99 1.00
C LEU A 146 11.49 -5.76 1.59
N ALA A 147 11.88 -5.83 2.88
CA ALA A 147 12.65 -4.77 3.53
C ALA A 147 14.05 -4.63 2.91
N GLU A 148 14.74 -5.73 2.61
CA GLU A 148 16.02 -5.76 1.89
C GLU A 148 15.90 -5.20 0.47
N ALA A 149 14.78 -5.43 -0.19
CA ALA A 149 14.47 -4.89 -1.51
C ALA A 149 14.16 -3.39 -1.50
N GLY A 150 14.00 -2.79 -0.32
CA GLY A 150 13.83 -1.34 -0.14
C GLY A 150 12.43 -0.90 0.28
N ALA A 151 11.55 -1.79 0.76
CA ALA A 151 10.28 -1.36 1.33
C ALA A 151 10.48 -0.35 2.45
N HIS A 152 9.74 0.76 2.40
CA HIS A 152 9.89 1.91 3.28
C HIS A 152 9.15 1.78 4.60
N ALA A 153 8.00 1.08 4.59
CA ALA A 153 7.10 1.00 5.74
C ALA A 153 6.36 -0.34 5.81
N VAL A 154 5.72 -0.58 6.96
CA VAL A 154 4.81 -1.70 7.19
C VAL A 154 3.50 -1.15 7.73
N GLU A 155 2.37 -1.68 7.32
CA GLU A 155 1.09 -1.41 7.96
C GLU A 155 1.06 -2.03 9.35
N ALA A 156 1.03 -1.17 10.37
CA ALA A 156 0.81 -1.59 11.76
C ALA A 156 -0.64 -1.97 12.02
N TYR A 157 -1.55 -1.36 11.25
CA TYR A 157 -2.98 -1.60 11.28
C TYR A 157 -3.60 -1.36 9.91
N ASN A 158 -4.40 -2.32 9.47
CA ASN A 158 -5.24 -2.26 8.29
C ASN A 158 -6.68 -2.49 8.71
N HIS A 159 -7.56 -1.52 8.44
CA HIS A 159 -8.92 -1.52 8.99
C HIS A 159 -9.81 -2.59 8.36
N SER A 160 -9.81 -2.69 7.04
CA SER A 160 -10.62 -3.68 6.31
C SER A 160 -10.25 -5.11 6.70
N SER A 161 -8.95 -5.43 6.69
CA SER A 161 -8.45 -6.74 7.11
C SER A 161 -8.78 -7.07 8.57
N ALA A 162 -8.84 -6.06 9.45
CA ALA A 162 -9.24 -6.25 10.84
C ALA A 162 -10.73 -6.57 10.97
N LEU A 163 -11.61 -5.90 10.19
CA LEU A 163 -13.05 -6.13 10.21
C LEU A 163 -13.43 -7.47 9.57
N ASP A 164 -12.88 -7.76 8.40
CA ASP A 164 -13.31 -8.88 7.58
C ASP A 164 -12.71 -10.22 8.02
N ALA A 165 -11.47 -10.20 8.49
CA ALA A 165 -10.73 -11.42 8.84
C ALA A 165 -10.21 -11.47 10.29
N GLY A 166 -10.32 -10.37 11.05
CA GLY A 166 -9.68 -10.25 12.35
C GLY A 166 -8.15 -10.26 12.30
N ARG A 167 -7.56 -9.91 11.14
CA ARG A 167 -6.12 -10.02 10.85
C ARG A 167 -5.56 -8.72 10.28
N GLY A 168 -5.88 -7.59 10.88
CA GLY A 168 -5.41 -6.28 10.44
C GLY A 168 -4.12 -5.81 11.09
N GLY A 169 -3.45 -6.64 11.88
CA GLY A 169 -2.23 -6.26 12.60
C GLY A 169 -0.96 -6.39 11.76
N GLY A 170 0.09 -5.67 12.17
CA GLY A 170 1.42 -5.75 11.58
C GLY A 170 2.52 -5.44 12.59
N ILE A 171 2.16 -5.21 13.84
CA ILE A 171 3.14 -4.83 14.89
C ILE A 171 4.19 -5.92 15.10
N ALA A 172 3.81 -7.20 15.04
CA ALA A 172 4.76 -8.31 15.19
C ALA A 172 5.82 -8.30 14.06
N THR A 173 5.40 -8.05 12.83
CA THR A 173 6.29 -7.92 11.67
C THR A 173 7.25 -6.74 11.84
N ILE A 174 6.75 -5.58 12.28
CA ILE A 174 7.56 -4.39 12.54
C ILE A 174 8.61 -4.67 13.63
N ASP A 175 8.20 -5.30 14.74
CA ASP A 175 9.11 -5.65 15.85
C ASP A 175 10.21 -6.62 15.40
N GLN A 176 9.87 -7.63 14.62
CA GLN A 176 10.83 -8.59 14.07
C GLN A 176 11.85 -7.90 13.14
N LEU A 177 11.39 -7.08 12.19
CA LEU A 177 12.28 -6.32 11.31
C LEU A 177 13.20 -5.37 12.10
N ALA A 178 12.66 -4.69 13.12
CA ALA A 178 13.43 -3.79 13.97
C ALA A 178 14.52 -4.55 14.76
N ASN A 179 14.23 -5.75 15.27
CA ASN A 179 15.18 -6.62 15.95
C ASN A 179 16.30 -7.10 15.02
N GLU A 180 16.03 -7.19 13.71
CA GLU A 180 17.04 -7.51 12.69
C GLU A 180 17.80 -6.27 12.18
N GLY A 181 17.45 -5.08 12.68
CA GLY A 181 18.15 -3.82 12.38
C GLY A 181 17.54 -3.01 11.25
N PHE A 182 16.41 -3.44 10.68
CA PHE A 182 15.67 -2.64 9.69
C PHE A 182 14.99 -1.45 10.36
N ARG A 183 14.96 -0.32 9.65
CA ARG A 183 14.32 0.92 10.11
C ARG A 183 13.15 1.26 9.17
N THR A 184 12.14 0.42 9.19
CA THR A 184 10.92 0.66 8.43
C THR A 184 10.07 1.75 9.09
N GLY A 185 9.38 2.53 8.27
CA GLY A 185 8.29 3.39 8.72
C GLY A 185 7.09 2.58 9.20
N ILE A 186 6.19 3.24 9.90
CA ILE A 186 4.95 2.65 10.43
C ILE A 186 3.78 3.43 9.87
N ILE A 187 2.85 2.76 9.23
CA ILE A 187 1.61 3.35 8.73
C ILE A 187 0.40 2.61 9.27
N ALA A 188 -0.75 3.25 9.24
CA ALA A 188 -2.04 2.63 9.47
C ALA A 188 -2.98 3.12 8.37
N THR A 189 -3.81 2.23 7.84
CA THR A 189 -4.61 2.48 6.65
C THR A 189 -6.02 1.93 6.78
N ASP A 190 -6.88 2.36 5.88
CA ASP A 190 -8.26 1.87 5.85
C ASP A 190 -8.40 0.63 4.97
N ASP A 191 -7.66 0.55 3.84
CA ASP A 191 -7.85 -0.50 2.83
C ASP A 191 -9.34 -0.58 2.42
N SER A 192 -9.92 0.62 2.21
CA SER A 192 -11.35 0.77 1.99
C SER A 192 -11.78 0.20 0.65
N HIS A 193 -12.88 -0.54 0.65
CA HIS A 193 -13.55 -1.07 -0.55
C HIS A 193 -14.99 -0.56 -0.69
N ASP A 194 -15.47 0.24 0.30
CA ASP A 194 -16.82 0.81 0.38
C ASP A 194 -16.83 2.32 0.16
#